data_bc5f07f104b5e9d658710bec309db99c
#
_entry.id   bc5f07f104b5e9d658710bec309db99c
#
_cell.length_a   1.000
_cell.length_b   1.000
_cell.length_c   1.000
_cell.angle_alpha   90.00
_cell.angle_beta   90.00
_cell.angle_gamma   90.00
#
_symmetry.space_group_name_H-M   'P 1'
#
loop_
_entity.id
_entity.type
_entity.pdbx_description
1 polymer ?
#
loop_
_entity_poly.entity_id
_entity_poly.type
_entity_poly.pdbx_seq_one_letter_code
_entity_poly.pdbx_strand_id
1 'polypeptide(L)'
;MTHLVILPILLPLAAAVACTLMRSSIQAQRRVSLSAALAMIPVAFLLLERASHGGIDIYALGGWRAPFGIVLVLDRLAALMAALCIVLALPALFYAAGGIDAEGRHFHALFQLQVAGLNGAFLTGDLFNLFVFFEVLLLASYGLLSHGNGLSRARAGLTYVVLNLAGSALFLIALGLLYGTLGTLNMADMAEALTRLPAADQALVRTAGAFLVAVFALKAALLPLSFWLPHVYGAACAPVAALFAIMTKVGIYAVLRVSAVTFSAAPFTADLLQPWLMPFAIATIAVGTLGALAARRLGVVVANFIVVSTGTLLAAIAVSSTDAVAAALYYLVHSTLVSAGFFLLADRIAAARGASSDHFASGPPLTNAMALGAGYLTLAIAICGAPPLSGFIGKAMILQSVQGAALAPAAWAAILLSSLLPALVLARTASVFFWEPRPPRAGMLLQLGWPTAAIVLLAAASPLLSVFAAPVAAYARAAAEQLHSPRSYYGAVLGADAEIQRERRP
;
A
#
# COMPACT_ATOMS: atom_id res chain seq x y z
N MET A 1 3.44 19.49 -21.28
CA MET A 1 2.60 18.64 -20.37
C MET A 1 3.23 17.30 -20.00
N THR A 2 4.32 16.89 -20.63
CA THR A 2 5.06 15.63 -20.33
C THR A 2 5.63 15.55 -18.91
N HIS A 3 5.95 16.68 -18.27
CA HIS A 3 6.54 16.68 -16.92
C HIS A 3 5.56 16.38 -15.78
N LEU A 4 4.26 16.26 -16.03
CA LEU A 4 3.28 15.92 -14.99
C LEU A 4 3.58 14.55 -14.35
N VAL A 5 4.01 13.57 -15.16
CA VAL A 5 4.28 12.19 -14.73
C VAL A 5 5.40 12.08 -13.71
N ILE A 6 6.41 12.96 -13.76
CA ILE A 6 7.55 12.93 -12.83
C ILE A 6 7.32 13.77 -11.56
N LEU A 7 6.32 14.68 -11.53
CA LEU A 7 6.07 15.55 -10.37
C LEU A 7 5.82 14.78 -9.06
N PRO A 8 5.10 13.63 -9.04
CA PRO A 8 4.92 12.85 -7.82
C PRO A 8 6.21 12.35 -7.18
N ILE A 9 7.30 12.32 -7.93
CA ILE A 9 8.63 11.92 -7.45
C ILE A 9 9.44 13.18 -7.10
N LEU A 10 9.49 14.16 -8.01
CA LEU A 10 10.36 15.33 -7.85
C LEU A 10 9.94 16.27 -6.72
N LEU A 11 8.64 16.52 -6.56
CA LEU A 11 8.17 17.43 -5.50
C LEU A 11 8.49 16.93 -4.09
N PRO A 12 8.17 15.65 -3.72
CA PRO A 12 8.58 15.14 -2.42
C PRO A 12 10.10 15.03 -2.27
N LEU A 13 10.83 14.67 -3.34
CA LEU A 13 12.30 14.59 -3.30
C LEU A 13 12.92 15.96 -3.03
N ALA A 14 12.46 17.01 -3.73
CA ALA A 14 12.90 18.37 -3.48
C ALA A 14 12.57 18.84 -2.06
N ALA A 15 11.37 18.50 -1.57
CA ALA A 15 10.97 18.78 -0.18
C ALA A 15 11.85 18.02 0.83
N ALA A 16 12.23 16.76 0.56
CA ALA A 16 13.14 15.99 1.40
C ALA A 16 14.53 16.66 1.51
N VAL A 17 15.07 17.10 0.38
CA VAL A 17 16.34 17.85 0.33
C VAL A 17 16.22 19.17 1.10
N ALA A 18 15.17 19.96 0.86
CA ALA A 18 14.93 21.22 1.56
C ALA A 18 14.80 21.02 3.07
N CYS A 19 14.05 20.01 3.52
CA CYS A 19 13.93 19.66 4.93
C CYS A 19 15.29 19.26 5.55
N THR A 20 16.13 18.57 4.80
CA THR A 20 17.48 18.20 5.27
C THR A 20 18.39 19.42 5.45
N LEU A 21 18.30 20.40 4.54
CA LEU A 21 19.03 21.65 4.65
C LEU A 21 18.54 22.53 5.82
N MET A 22 17.24 22.47 6.13
CA MET A 22 16.58 23.22 7.22
C MET A 22 16.58 22.46 8.56
N ARG A 23 17.57 21.61 8.81
CA ARG A 23 17.63 20.68 9.98
C ARG A 23 17.56 21.35 11.35
N SER A 24 17.81 22.65 11.46
CA SER A 24 17.78 23.42 12.72
C SER A 24 16.40 23.92 13.10
N SER A 25 15.43 23.92 12.17
CA SER A 25 14.09 24.47 12.39
C SER A 25 12.98 23.47 12.01
N ILE A 26 12.40 22.82 13.00
CA ILE A 26 11.25 21.93 12.79
C ILE A 26 10.05 22.66 12.16
N GLN A 27 9.86 23.94 12.49
CA GLN A 27 8.77 24.73 11.91
C GLN A 27 8.98 24.98 10.41
N ALA A 28 10.23 25.23 9.98
CA ALA A 28 10.55 25.38 8.55
C ALA A 28 10.35 24.04 7.81
N GLN A 29 10.85 22.94 8.37
CA GLN A 29 10.63 21.59 7.79
C GLN A 29 9.13 21.27 7.69
N ARG A 30 8.35 21.56 8.74
CA ARG A 30 6.90 21.35 8.75
C ARG A 30 6.22 22.15 7.63
N ARG A 31 6.55 23.44 7.47
CA ARG A 31 5.99 24.28 6.40
C ARG A 31 6.32 23.72 5.00
N VAL A 32 7.58 23.39 4.76
CA VAL A 32 8.02 22.82 3.46
C VAL A 32 7.30 21.50 3.18
N SER A 33 7.29 20.59 4.14
CA SER A 33 6.69 19.27 3.97
C SER A 33 5.18 19.33 3.74
N LEU A 34 4.47 20.18 4.50
CA LEU A 34 3.02 20.38 4.34
C LEU A 34 2.69 21.08 3.03
N SER A 35 3.45 22.12 2.64
CA SER A 35 3.22 22.80 1.36
C SER A 35 3.46 21.87 0.17
N ALA A 36 4.48 21.03 0.23
CA ALA A 36 4.72 20.01 -0.80
C ALA A 36 3.57 19.00 -0.88
N ALA A 37 3.10 18.49 0.27
CA ALA A 37 1.96 17.56 0.31
C ALA A 37 0.66 18.20 -0.21
N LEU A 38 0.40 19.46 0.12
CA LEU A 38 -0.75 20.20 -0.41
C LEU A 38 -0.63 20.45 -1.92
N ALA A 39 0.56 20.79 -2.41
CA ALA A 39 0.81 20.97 -3.84
C ALA A 39 0.66 19.67 -4.64
N MET A 40 0.80 18.51 -3.99
CA MET A 40 0.58 17.20 -4.62
C MET A 40 -0.91 16.87 -4.84
N ILE A 41 -1.85 17.50 -4.10
CA ILE A 41 -3.29 17.20 -4.28
C ILE A 41 -3.78 17.52 -5.70
N PRO A 42 -3.57 18.74 -6.26
CA PRO A 42 -3.92 18.98 -7.65
C PRO A 42 -3.16 18.08 -8.64
N VAL A 43 -1.91 17.70 -8.34
CA VAL A 43 -1.17 16.73 -9.17
C VAL A 43 -1.89 15.39 -9.20
N ALA A 44 -2.34 14.86 -8.04
CA ALA A 44 -3.10 13.62 -7.97
C ALA A 44 -4.38 13.67 -8.82
N PHE A 45 -5.12 14.78 -8.75
CA PHE A 45 -6.32 14.98 -9.56
C PHE A 45 -6.00 14.98 -11.06
N LEU A 46 -4.97 15.71 -11.47
CA LEU A 46 -4.55 15.78 -12.89
C LEU A 46 -4.04 14.43 -13.41
N LEU A 47 -3.36 13.62 -12.57
CA LEU A 47 -2.93 12.27 -12.95
C LEU A 47 -4.14 11.34 -13.17
N LEU A 48 -5.12 11.37 -12.27
CA LEU A 48 -6.35 10.57 -12.40
C LEU A 48 -7.16 11.00 -13.63
N GLU A 49 -7.33 12.30 -13.82
CA GLU A 49 -8.04 12.85 -14.97
C GLU A 49 -7.35 12.44 -16.28
N ARG A 50 -6.03 12.63 -16.37
CA ARG A 50 -5.26 12.26 -17.56
C ARG A 50 -5.36 10.76 -17.88
N ALA A 51 -5.19 9.91 -16.89
CA ALA A 51 -5.31 8.46 -17.07
C ALA A 51 -6.75 8.01 -17.39
N SER A 52 -7.78 8.77 -16.97
CA SER A 52 -9.19 8.44 -17.22
C SER A 52 -9.56 8.49 -18.71
N HIS A 53 -8.86 9.26 -19.50
CA HIS A 53 -9.04 9.32 -20.96
C HIS A 53 -8.54 8.05 -21.70
N GLY A 54 -7.94 7.09 -20.99
CA GLY A 54 -7.55 5.78 -21.53
C GLY A 54 -6.18 5.74 -22.22
N GLY A 55 -5.54 6.88 -22.44
CA GLY A 55 -4.17 6.96 -22.93
C GLY A 55 -3.15 6.50 -21.87
N ILE A 56 -1.99 6.05 -22.32
CA ILE A 56 -0.84 5.74 -21.46
C ILE A 56 0.23 6.79 -21.78
N ASP A 57 0.56 7.60 -20.79
CA ASP A 57 1.60 8.62 -20.93
C ASP A 57 2.96 8.08 -20.50
N ILE A 58 3.97 8.32 -21.32
CA ILE A 58 5.34 7.91 -21.09
C ILE A 58 6.22 9.13 -20.82
N TYR A 59 7.04 9.04 -19.78
CA TYR A 59 8.09 10.02 -19.51
C TYR A 59 9.46 9.32 -19.58
N ALA A 60 10.21 9.58 -20.64
CA ALA A 60 11.57 9.06 -20.82
C ALA A 60 12.56 9.92 -20.04
N LEU A 61 13.22 9.37 -19.04
CA LEU A 61 14.21 10.06 -18.22
C LEU A 61 15.43 10.45 -19.07
N GLY A 62 15.79 11.71 -19.03
CA GLY A 62 16.88 12.26 -19.84
C GLY A 62 16.66 12.22 -21.36
N GLY A 63 15.43 11.94 -21.82
CA GLY A 63 15.10 11.81 -23.24
C GLY A 63 15.48 10.46 -23.86
N TRP A 64 16.01 9.52 -23.06
CA TRP A 64 16.37 8.18 -23.52
C TRP A 64 15.14 7.29 -23.64
N ARG A 65 14.91 6.77 -24.84
CA ARG A 65 13.75 5.90 -25.13
C ARG A 65 13.95 4.49 -24.60
N ALA A 66 12.85 3.82 -24.24
CA ALA A 66 12.85 2.38 -23.99
C ALA A 66 13.37 1.60 -25.23
N PRO A 67 14.02 0.45 -25.04
CA PRO A 67 14.31 -0.22 -23.77
C PRO A 67 15.59 0.26 -23.06
N PHE A 68 16.40 1.13 -23.68
CA PHE A 68 17.70 1.56 -23.16
C PHE A 68 17.59 2.58 -22.01
N GLY A 69 16.60 3.48 -22.08
CA GLY A 69 16.33 4.47 -21.06
C GLY A 69 15.25 4.01 -20.08
N ILE A 70 15.37 4.46 -18.81
CA ILE A 70 14.33 4.27 -17.82
C ILE A 70 13.13 5.15 -18.21
N VAL A 71 11.95 4.55 -18.22
CA VAL A 71 10.70 5.25 -18.48
C VAL A 71 9.77 5.20 -17.28
N LEU A 72 9.08 6.32 -17.04
CA LEU A 72 7.94 6.35 -16.13
C LEU A 72 6.66 6.23 -16.96
N VAL A 73 5.73 5.45 -16.47
CA VAL A 73 4.49 5.10 -17.17
C VAL A 73 3.30 5.53 -16.32
N LEU A 74 2.48 6.40 -16.86
CA LEU A 74 1.22 6.80 -16.28
C LEU A 74 0.08 6.08 -17.00
N ASP A 75 -0.44 5.06 -16.38
CA ASP A 75 -1.68 4.39 -16.75
C ASP A 75 -2.69 4.49 -15.59
N ARG A 76 -3.88 3.91 -15.75
CA ARG A 76 -4.93 4.00 -14.72
C ARG A 76 -4.52 3.39 -13.38
N LEU A 77 -3.77 2.28 -13.39
CA LEU A 77 -3.31 1.65 -12.16
C LEU A 77 -2.26 2.52 -11.45
N ALA A 78 -1.26 3.03 -12.18
CA ALA A 78 -0.23 3.91 -11.63
C ALA A 78 -0.83 5.21 -11.07
N ALA A 79 -1.79 5.81 -11.81
CA ALA A 79 -2.49 7.01 -11.37
C ALA A 79 -3.30 6.78 -10.08
N LEU A 80 -4.02 5.65 -9.98
CA LEU A 80 -4.78 5.29 -8.78
C LEU A 80 -3.86 5.15 -7.55
N MET A 81 -2.74 4.44 -7.72
CA MET A 81 -1.80 4.18 -6.62
C MET A 81 -1.06 5.45 -6.19
N ALA A 82 -0.62 6.28 -7.13
CA ALA A 82 0.01 7.57 -6.84
C ALA A 82 -0.97 8.52 -6.14
N ALA A 83 -2.20 8.63 -6.64
CA ALA A 83 -3.24 9.44 -6.01
C ALA A 83 -3.56 8.95 -4.58
N LEU A 84 -3.66 7.64 -4.37
CA LEU A 84 -3.88 7.07 -3.03
C LEU A 84 -2.73 7.41 -2.08
N CYS A 85 -1.48 7.31 -2.54
CA CYS A 85 -0.29 7.69 -1.77
C CYS A 85 -0.34 9.17 -1.35
N ILE A 86 -0.66 10.05 -2.28
CA ILE A 86 -0.74 11.50 -2.07
C ILE A 86 -1.86 11.85 -1.07
N VAL A 87 -3.04 11.27 -1.26
CA VAL A 87 -4.21 11.50 -0.38
C VAL A 87 -3.93 10.99 1.04
N LEU A 88 -3.21 9.87 1.18
CA LEU A 88 -2.83 9.32 2.47
C LEU A 88 -1.75 10.15 3.19
N ALA A 89 -0.77 10.66 2.43
CA ALA A 89 0.38 11.37 3.00
C ALA A 89 -0.03 12.65 3.74
N LEU A 90 -1.01 13.39 3.25
CA LEU A 90 -1.43 14.68 3.82
C LEU A 90 -2.01 14.53 5.24
N PRO A 91 -3.01 13.67 5.52
CA PRO A 91 -3.49 13.45 6.88
C PRO A 91 -2.42 12.91 7.83
N ALA A 92 -1.52 12.03 7.35
CA ALA A 92 -0.43 11.52 8.16
C ALA A 92 0.53 12.66 8.60
N LEU A 93 0.84 13.61 7.71
CA LEU A 93 1.63 14.80 8.03
C LEU A 93 0.88 15.77 8.95
N PHE A 94 -0.42 15.98 8.75
CA PHE A 94 -1.22 16.78 9.68
C PHE A 94 -1.18 16.19 11.08
N TYR A 95 -1.28 14.87 11.20
CA TYR A 95 -1.18 14.21 12.49
C TYR A 95 0.21 14.40 13.12
N ALA A 96 1.28 14.20 12.35
CA ALA A 96 2.65 14.36 12.81
C ALA A 96 2.94 15.78 13.32
N ALA A 97 2.41 16.81 12.62
CA ALA A 97 2.55 18.21 12.99
C ALA A 97 1.92 18.57 14.35
N GLY A 98 1.15 17.65 14.95
CA GLY A 98 0.66 17.75 16.33
C GLY A 98 1.72 17.56 17.41
N GLY A 99 3.00 17.32 17.05
CA GLY A 99 4.13 17.24 17.97
C GLY A 99 5.02 16.02 17.80
N ILE A 100 4.51 14.92 17.21
CA ILE A 100 5.29 13.68 16.99
C ILE A 100 6.50 13.95 16.10
N ASP A 101 6.38 14.80 15.10
CA ASP A 101 7.46 15.19 14.19
C ASP A 101 8.68 15.82 14.91
N ALA A 102 8.49 16.36 16.11
CA ALA A 102 9.54 16.95 16.92
C ALA A 102 10.33 15.94 17.78
N GLU A 103 9.87 14.68 17.88
CA GLU A 103 10.55 13.62 18.63
C GLU A 103 11.88 13.18 18.02
N GLY A 104 12.21 13.66 16.79
CA GLY A 104 13.45 13.36 16.08
C GLY A 104 13.74 14.37 14.96
N ARG A 105 15.01 14.44 14.53
CA ARG A 105 15.50 15.53 13.66
C ARG A 105 15.13 15.41 12.18
N HIS A 106 14.86 14.21 11.67
CA HIS A 106 14.78 13.94 10.22
C HIS A 106 13.43 13.43 9.76
N PHE A 107 12.39 13.59 10.60
CA PHE A 107 11.05 13.08 10.29
C PHE A 107 10.55 13.52 8.92
N HIS A 108 10.50 14.82 8.67
CA HIS A 108 9.95 15.38 7.43
C HIS A 108 10.76 15.00 6.19
N ALA A 109 12.11 14.98 6.29
CA ALA A 109 12.96 14.58 5.19
C ALA A 109 12.74 13.11 4.81
N LEU A 110 12.73 12.21 5.79
CA LEU A 110 12.48 10.78 5.59
C LEU A 110 11.06 10.50 5.11
N PHE A 111 10.08 11.22 5.64
CA PHE A 111 8.68 11.09 5.21
C PHE A 111 8.50 11.45 3.74
N GLN A 112 9.06 12.57 3.30
CA GLN A 112 9.00 13.00 1.90
C GLN A 112 9.79 12.06 0.99
N LEU A 113 10.94 11.55 1.44
CA LEU A 113 11.72 10.55 0.71
C LEU A 113 10.94 9.25 0.52
N GLN A 114 10.21 8.82 1.55
CA GLN A 114 9.34 7.64 1.45
C GLN A 114 8.19 7.86 0.46
N VAL A 115 7.55 9.03 0.46
CA VAL A 115 6.51 9.39 -0.51
C VAL A 115 7.07 9.40 -1.93
N ALA A 116 8.29 9.95 -2.14
CA ALA A 116 8.96 9.92 -3.44
C ALA A 116 9.23 8.49 -3.91
N GLY A 117 9.75 7.63 -3.03
CA GLY A 117 10.01 6.21 -3.32
C GLY A 117 8.75 5.44 -3.67
N LEU A 118 7.64 5.67 -2.93
CA LEU A 118 6.34 5.06 -3.21
C LEU A 118 5.82 5.45 -4.60
N ASN A 119 5.79 6.74 -4.90
CA ASN A 119 5.32 7.22 -6.21
C ASN A 119 6.23 6.76 -7.36
N GLY A 120 7.54 6.71 -7.13
CA GLY A 120 8.49 6.17 -8.10
C GLY A 120 8.25 4.69 -8.40
N ALA A 121 7.97 3.88 -7.38
CA ALA A 121 7.61 2.48 -7.57
C ALA A 121 6.30 2.29 -8.36
N PHE A 122 5.31 3.18 -8.16
CA PHE A 122 4.04 3.12 -8.90
C PHE A 122 4.13 3.58 -10.36
N LEU A 123 5.07 4.45 -10.67
CA LEU A 123 5.18 5.04 -12.00
C LEU A 123 6.24 4.37 -12.88
N THR A 124 7.12 3.53 -12.34
CA THR A 124 8.20 2.93 -13.14
C THR A 124 7.70 1.87 -14.13
N GLY A 125 8.26 1.88 -15.35
CA GLY A 125 8.09 0.85 -16.37
C GLY A 125 9.27 -0.14 -16.48
N ASP A 126 10.20 -0.11 -15.53
CA ASP A 126 11.44 -0.90 -15.52
C ASP A 126 11.64 -1.62 -14.18
N LEU A 127 12.02 -2.91 -14.21
CA LEU A 127 12.18 -3.71 -12.99
C LEU A 127 13.40 -3.31 -12.15
N PHE A 128 14.50 -2.86 -12.77
CA PHE A 128 15.63 -2.39 -12.00
C PHE A 128 15.29 -1.07 -11.28
N ASN A 129 14.61 -0.18 -11.99
CA ASN A 129 14.16 1.06 -11.39
C ASN A 129 13.09 0.83 -10.29
N LEU A 130 12.25 -0.20 -10.44
CA LEU A 130 11.34 -0.65 -9.38
C LEU A 130 12.14 -1.09 -8.14
N PHE A 131 13.21 -1.87 -8.31
CA PHE A 131 14.12 -2.23 -7.22
C PHE A 131 14.71 -0.99 -6.55
N VAL A 132 15.22 -0.02 -7.33
CA VAL A 132 15.82 1.21 -6.78
C VAL A 132 14.79 1.99 -5.94
N PHE A 133 13.55 2.16 -6.42
CA PHE A 133 12.52 2.83 -5.65
C PHE A 133 12.08 2.03 -4.42
N PHE A 134 12.08 0.70 -4.47
CA PHE A 134 11.90 -0.13 -3.28
C PHE A 134 13.00 0.13 -2.24
N GLU A 135 14.26 0.26 -2.65
CA GLU A 135 15.35 0.56 -1.72
C GLU A 135 15.21 1.97 -1.12
N VAL A 136 14.85 2.96 -1.92
CA VAL A 136 14.62 4.34 -1.44
C VAL A 136 13.52 4.37 -0.39
N LEU A 137 12.37 3.76 -0.66
CA LEU A 137 11.26 3.76 0.30
C LEU A 137 11.58 2.94 1.55
N LEU A 138 12.35 1.86 1.44
CA LEU A 138 12.76 1.03 2.59
C LEU A 138 13.74 1.75 3.50
N LEU A 139 14.80 2.35 2.93
CA LEU A 139 15.77 3.13 3.70
C LEU A 139 15.08 4.27 4.47
N ALA A 140 14.17 4.99 3.82
CA ALA A 140 13.36 6.02 4.47
C ALA A 140 12.51 5.44 5.60
N SER A 141 11.87 4.28 5.37
CA SER A 141 11.02 3.61 6.35
C SER A 141 11.79 3.10 7.57
N TYR A 142 13.04 2.68 7.43
CA TYR A 142 13.90 2.26 8.55
C TYR A 142 14.14 3.45 9.50
N GLY A 143 14.47 4.60 8.94
CA GLY A 143 14.64 5.82 9.72
C GLY A 143 13.35 6.29 10.39
N LEU A 144 12.21 6.23 9.68
CA LEU A 144 10.90 6.58 10.21
C LEU A 144 10.45 5.63 11.32
N LEU A 145 10.69 4.33 11.20
CA LEU A 145 10.34 3.36 12.24
C LEU A 145 11.10 3.62 13.55
N SER A 146 12.35 4.08 13.47
CA SER A 146 13.16 4.41 14.64
C SER A 146 12.83 5.79 15.24
N HIS A 147 11.96 6.59 14.62
CA HIS A 147 11.60 7.94 15.08
C HIS A 147 10.94 7.90 16.46
N GLY A 148 11.37 8.82 17.34
CA GLY A 148 10.93 8.89 18.74
C GLY A 148 11.62 7.88 19.67
N ASN A 149 12.59 7.09 19.15
CA ASN A 149 13.41 6.14 19.91
C ASN A 149 12.61 5.04 20.67
N GLY A 150 13.26 4.27 21.48
CA GLY A 150 12.65 3.24 22.34
C GLY A 150 13.04 1.81 21.94
N LEU A 151 13.20 0.96 22.97
CA LEU A 151 13.68 -0.42 22.80
C LEU A 151 12.75 -1.29 21.95
N SER A 152 11.43 -1.08 22.04
CA SER A 152 10.45 -1.81 21.22
C SER A 152 10.59 -1.50 19.75
N ARG A 153 10.77 -0.20 19.39
CA ARG A 153 10.99 0.25 18.02
C ARG A 153 12.33 -0.25 17.47
N ALA A 154 13.39 -0.24 18.29
CA ALA A 154 14.70 -0.76 17.91
C ALA A 154 14.66 -2.27 17.59
N ARG A 155 13.99 -3.08 18.42
CA ARG A 155 13.82 -4.52 18.18
C ARG A 155 12.97 -4.80 16.95
N ALA A 156 11.85 -4.11 16.79
CA ALA A 156 11.00 -4.21 15.60
C ALA A 156 11.76 -3.78 14.35
N GLY A 157 12.56 -2.70 14.44
CA GLY A 157 13.40 -2.17 13.38
C GLY A 157 14.44 -3.17 12.93
N LEU A 158 15.14 -3.83 13.85
CA LEU A 158 16.13 -4.86 13.51
C LEU A 158 15.52 -5.99 12.69
N THR A 159 14.40 -6.55 13.14
CA THR A 159 13.69 -7.61 12.42
C THR A 159 13.26 -7.12 11.03
N TYR A 160 12.73 -5.91 10.95
CA TYR A 160 12.28 -5.31 9.71
C TYR A 160 13.42 -5.11 8.70
N VAL A 161 14.55 -4.56 9.15
CA VAL A 161 15.75 -4.34 8.31
C VAL A 161 16.30 -5.66 7.79
N VAL A 162 16.51 -6.66 8.68
CA VAL A 162 17.11 -7.95 8.28
C VAL A 162 16.27 -8.66 7.23
N LEU A 163 14.95 -8.73 7.43
CA LEU A 163 14.06 -9.40 6.47
C LEU A 163 13.98 -8.66 5.14
N ASN A 164 13.88 -7.33 5.17
CA ASN A 164 13.83 -6.57 3.94
C ASN A 164 15.15 -6.57 3.18
N LEU A 165 16.29 -6.56 3.88
CA LEU A 165 17.61 -6.66 3.24
C LEU A 165 17.80 -8.01 2.56
N ALA A 166 17.36 -9.12 3.20
CA ALA A 166 17.34 -10.44 2.57
C ALA A 166 16.43 -10.46 1.32
N GLY A 167 15.25 -9.82 1.40
CA GLY A 167 14.35 -9.65 0.26
C GLY A 167 14.99 -8.83 -0.87
N SER A 168 15.71 -7.76 -0.55
CA SER A 168 16.41 -6.92 -1.52
C SER A 168 17.55 -7.67 -2.22
N ALA A 169 18.31 -8.48 -1.48
CA ALA A 169 19.33 -9.34 -2.06
C ALA A 169 18.73 -10.36 -3.05
N LEU A 170 17.62 -10.99 -2.66
CA LEU A 170 16.90 -11.93 -3.52
C LEU A 170 16.33 -11.24 -4.78
N PHE A 171 15.83 -10.00 -4.63
CA PHE A 171 15.36 -9.20 -5.76
C PHE A 171 16.48 -8.93 -6.75
N LEU A 172 17.67 -8.52 -6.27
CA LEU A 172 18.82 -8.24 -7.12
C LEU A 172 19.30 -9.49 -7.84
N ILE A 173 19.31 -10.66 -7.17
CA ILE A 173 19.63 -11.95 -7.80
C ILE A 173 18.63 -12.26 -8.92
N ALA A 174 17.33 -12.08 -8.67
CA ALA A 174 16.31 -12.30 -9.68
C ALA A 174 16.49 -11.39 -10.90
N LEU A 175 16.79 -10.11 -10.67
CA LEU A 175 17.08 -9.14 -11.75
C LEU A 175 18.32 -9.53 -12.55
N GLY A 176 19.39 -9.97 -11.87
CA GLY A 176 20.61 -10.43 -12.53
C GLY A 176 20.37 -11.62 -13.45
N LEU A 177 19.57 -12.61 -12.99
CA LEU A 177 19.17 -13.77 -13.78
C LEU A 177 18.30 -13.37 -14.99
N LEU A 178 17.30 -12.51 -14.79
CA LEU A 178 16.44 -12.03 -15.87
C LEU A 178 17.23 -11.20 -16.88
N TYR A 179 18.08 -10.29 -16.43
CA TYR A 179 18.91 -9.50 -17.34
C TYR A 179 19.88 -10.37 -18.15
N GLY A 180 20.54 -11.34 -17.50
CA GLY A 180 21.46 -12.26 -18.15
C GLY A 180 20.80 -13.15 -19.22
N THR A 181 19.50 -13.45 -19.07
CA THR A 181 18.77 -14.31 -20.02
C THR A 181 17.98 -13.53 -21.08
N LEU A 182 17.37 -12.39 -20.68
CA LEU A 182 16.48 -11.61 -21.55
C LEU A 182 17.18 -10.40 -22.19
N GLY A 183 18.33 -9.96 -21.63
CA GLY A 183 19.07 -8.78 -22.10
C GLY A 183 18.43 -7.43 -21.75
N THR A 184 17.30 -7.41 -21.06
CA THR A 184 16.53 -6.22 -20.74
C THR A 184 15.78 -6.36 -19.41
N LEU A 185 15.53 -5.22 -18.73
CA LEU A 185 14.68 -5.13 -17.53
C LEU A 185 13.50 -4.16 -17.72
N ASN A 186 13.34 -3.59 -18.92
CA ASN A 186 12.13 -2.86 -19.28
C ASN A 186 10.95 -3.83 -19.38
N MET A 187 9.85 -3.59 -18.66
CA MET A 187 8.74 -4.55 -18.51
C MET A 187 8.07 -4.90 -19.84
N ALA A 188 7.97 -3.95 -20.77
CA ALA A 188 7.37 -4.17 -22.08
C ALA A 188 8.30 -4.99 -23.00
N ASP A 189 9.59 -4.68 -22.99
CA ASP A 189 10.61 -5.35 -23.79
C ASP A 189 10.87 -6.77 -23.27
N MET A 190 10.86 -6.96 -21.93
CA MET A 190 10.90 -8.30 -21.32
C MET A 190 9.74 -9.17 -21.78
N ALA A 191 8.53 -8.61 -21.88
CA ALA A 191 7.37 -9.36 -22.38
C ALA A 191 7.61 -9.87 -23.82
N GLU A 192 8.21 -9.05 -24.66
CA GLU A 192 8.59 -9.45 -26.02
C GLU A 192 9.71 -10.50 -26.02
N ALA A 193 10.76 -10.31 -25.22
CA ALA A 193 11.87 -11.26 -25.11
C ALA A 193 11.39 -12.65 -24.63
N LEU A 194 10.43 -12.69 -23.69
CA LEU A 194 9.85 -13.95 -23.20
C LEU A 194 9.17 -14.78 -24.29
N THR A 195 8.56 -14.14 -25.29
CA THR A 195 7.89 -14.88 -26.39
C THR A 195 8.88 -15.56 -27.34
N ARG A 196 10.14 -15.12 -27.34
CA ARG A 196 11.19 -15.62 -28.23
C ARG A 196 12.23 -16.49 -27.50
N LEU A 197 12.04 -16.72 -26.19
CA LEU A 197 13.03 -17.38 -25.35
C LEU A 197 13.18 -18.87 -25.70
N PRO A 198 14.43 -19.37 -25.95
CA PRO A 198 14.67 -20.78 -26.17
C PRO A 198 14.21 -21.65 -24.99
N ALA A 199 13.74 -22.86 -25.27
CA ALA A 199 13.26 -23.80 -24.27
C ALA A 199 14.32 -24.12 -23.18
N ALA A 200 15.60 -24.12 -23.55
CA ALA A 200 16.72 -24.34 -22.62
C ALA A 200 16.80 -23.31 -21.50
N ASP A 201 16.42 -22.06 -21.77
CA ASP A 201 16.56 -20.94 -20.82
C ASP A 201 15.27 -20.69 -20.00
N GLN A 202 14.15 -21.33 -20.38
CA GLN A 202 12.85 -21.12 -19.72
C GLN A 202 12.88 -21.49 -18.23
N ALA A 203 13.60 -22.55 -17.84
CA ALA A 203 13.73 -22.97 -16.45
C ALA A 203 14.42 -21.91 -15.59
N LEU A 204 15.45 -21.23 -16.13
CA LEU A 204 16.16 -20.18 -15.43
C LEU A 204 15.30 -18.94 -15.22
N VAL A 205 14.54 -18.55 -16.26
CA VAL A 205 13.58 -17.42 -16.16
C VAL A 205 12.43 -17.74 -15.20
N ARG A 206 11.92 -18.98 -15.18
CA ARG A 206 10.92 -19.40 -14.17
C ARG A 206 11.47 -19.29 -12.76
N THR A 207 12.71 -19.70 -12.52
CA THR A 207 13.37 -19.59 -11.22
C THR A 207 13.52 -18.13 -10.81
N ALA A 208 13.98 -17.26 -11.69
CA ALA A 208 14.09 -15.82 -11.44
C ALA A 208 12.72 -15.18 -11.17
N GLY A 209 11.69 -15.57 -11.93
CA GLY A 209 10.30 -15.15 -11.70
C GLY A 209 9.77 -15.60 -10.34
N ALA A 210 10.07 -16.83 -9.90
CA ALA A 210 9.70 -17.32 -8.56
C ALA A 210 10.38 -16.51 -7.44
N PHE A 211 11.64 -16.09 -7.63
CA PHE A 211 12.31 -15.20 -6.69
C PHE A 211 11.64 -13.83 -6.62
N LEU A 212 11.25 -13.23 -7.76
CA LEU A 212 10.48 -11.98 -7.75
C LEU A 212 9.15 -12.12 -7.00
N VAL A 213 8.45 -13.22 -7.25
CA VAL A 213 7.19 -13.54 -6.55
C VAL A 213 7.40 -13.63 -5.04
N ALA A 214 8.46 -14.32 -4.59
CA ALA A 214 8.79 -14.42 -3.17
C ALA A 214 9.10 -13.05 -2.56
N VAL A 215 9.83 -12.19 -3.29
CA VAL A 215 10.10 -10.81 -2.86
C VAL A 215 8.82 -10.00 -2.74
N PHE A 216 7.95 -10.04 -3.75
CA PHE A 216 6.69 -9.29 -3.72
C PHE A 216 5.74 -9.82 -2.63
N ALA A 217 5.73 -11.14 -2.38
CA ALA A 217 5.01 -11.78 -1.28
C ALA A 217 5.52 -11.29 0.10
N LEU A 218 6.84 -11.18 0.28
CA LEU A 218 7.45 -10.60 1.48
C LEU A 218 7.01 -9.14 1.67
N LYS A 219 7.07 -8.32 0.61
CA LYS A 219 6.67 -6.90 0.65
C LYS A 219 5.16 -6.73 0.90
N ALA A 220 4.35 -7.62 0.36
CA ALA A 220 2.90 -7.65 0.60
C ALA A 220 2.53 -8.23 1.97
N ALA A 221 3.48 -8.84 2.69
CA ALA A 221 3.23 -9.62 3.92
C ALA A 221 2.25 -10.79 3.70
N LEU A 222 2.43 -11.54 2.61
CA LEU A 222 1.73 -12.79 2.34
C LEU A 222 2.34 -13.92 3.19
N LEU A 223 1.52 -14.83 3.72
CA LEU A 223 2.00 -16.02 4.44
C LEU A 223 2.89 -16.89 3.50
N PRO A 224 4.00 -17.49 3.98
CA PRO A 224 4.50 -17.52 5.37
C PRO A 224 5.30 -16.25 5.79
N LEU A 225 5.42 -15.26 4.95
CA LEU A 225 6.27 -14.08 5.16
C LEU A 225 5.52 -12.89 5.80
N SER A 226 4.39 -13.13 6.50
CA SER A 226 3.53 -12.08 7.09
C SER A 226 3.88 -11.71 8.54
N PHE A 227 4.63 -12.55 9.26
CA PHE A 227 4.84 -12.48 10.71
C PHE A 227 5.52 -11.19 11.20
N TRP A 228 6.30 -10.53 10.35
CA TRP A 228 7.02 -9.30 10.71
C TRP A 228 6.10 -8.09 10.86
N LEU A 229 5.02 -8.03 10.07
CA LEU A 229 4.21 -6.83 9.91
C LEU A 229 3.50 -6.38 11.18
N PRO A 230 2.75 -7.25 11.91
CA PRO A 230 2.03 -6.81 13.12
C PRO A 230 2.95 -6.25 14.19
N HIS A 231 4.15 -6.82 14.32
CA HIS A 231 5.15 -6.38 15.29
C HIS A 231 5.75 -5.02 14.91
N VAL A 232 6.08 -4.83 13.63
CA VAL A 232 6.70 -3.59 13.11
C VAL A 232 5.71 -2.43 13.12
N TYR A 233 4.51 -2.65 12.55
CA TYR A 233 3.50 -1.59 12.44
C TYR A 233 2.91 -1.21 13.79
N GLY A 234 2.75 -2.20 14.69
CA GLY A 234 2.32 -1.94 16.07
C GLY A 234 3.34 -1.22 16.95
N ALA A 235 4.62 -1.17 16.56
CA ALA A 235 5.68 -0.44 17.24
C ALA A 235 5.94 0.96 16.66
N ALA A 236 5.60 1.21 15.39
CA ALA A 236 5.79 2.48 14.73
C ALA A 236 4.96 3.59 15.38
N CYS A 237 5.42 4.84 15.32
CA CYS A 237 4.58 5.98 15.72
C CYS A 237 3.41 6.14 14.72
N ALA A 238 2.29 6.66 15.19
CA ALA A 238 1.02 6.63 14.47
C ALA A 238 1.08 7.20 13.03
N PRO A 239 1.67 8.37 12.76
CA PRO A 239 1.73 8.89 11.39
C PRO A 239 2.60 8.03 10.46
N VAL A 240 3.61 7.36 11.01
CA VAL A 240 4.44 6.41 10.26
C VAL A 240 3.66 5.12 9.98
N ALA A 241 2.97 4.56 10.98
CA ALA A 241 2.11 3.39 10.81
C ALA A 241 0.97 3.67 9.80
N ALA A 242 0.40 4.89 9.80
CA ALA A 242 -0.59 5.32 8.83
C ALA A 242 -0.01 5.33 7.40
N LEU A 243 1.18 5.89 7.20
CA LEU A 243 1.84 5.86 5.90
C LEU A 243 2.23 4.43 5.49
N PHE A 244 2.63 3.59 6.45
CA PHE A 244 2.97 2.19 6.19
C PHE A 244 1.76 1.35 5.73
N ALA A 245 0.53 1.80 5.95
CA ALA A 245 -0.65 1.11 5.44
C ALA A 245 -0.63 0.93 3.90
N ILE A 246 0.05 1.81 3.15
CA ILE A 246 0.20 1.67 1.69
C ILE A 246 1.39 0.77 1.30
N MET A 247 2.35 0.51 2.19
CA MET A 247 3.57 -0.22 1.81
C MET A 247 3.30 -1.67 1.38
N THR A 248 2.39 -2.37 2.05
CA THR A 248 1.98 -3.72 1.61
C THR A 248 1.31 -3.69 0.24
N LYS A 249 0.62 -2.59 -0.08
CA LYS A 249 -0.05 -2.38 -1.37
C LYS A 249 0.94 -2.16 -2.51
N VAL A 250 2.17 -1.67 -2.21
CA VAL A 250 3.25 -1.65 -3.21
C VAL A 250 3.64 -3.07 -3.63
N GLY A 251 3.72 -4.02 -2.69
CA GLY A 251 3.95 -5.44 -3.00
C GLY A 251 2.83 -6.03 -3.86
N ILE A 252 1.58 -5.74 -3.52
CA ILE A 252 0.40 -6.17 -4.30
C ILE A 252 0.40 -5.52 -5.70
N TYR A 253 0.74 -4.23 -5.78
CA TYR A 253 0.91 -3.53 -7.05
C TYR A 253 1.97 -4.19 -7.92
N ALA A 254 3.14 -4.54 -7.34
CA ALA A 254 4.22 -5.20 -8.07
C ALA A 254 3.78 -6.59 -8.60
N VAL A 255 3.04 -7.37 -7.81
CA VAL A 255 2.42 -8.62 -8.27
C VAL A 255 1.51 -8.36 -9.47
N LEU A 256 0.57 -7.42 -9.36
CA LEU A 256 -0.37 -7.10 -10.45
C LEU A 256 0.37 -6.61 -11.70
N ARG A 257 1.28 -5.64 -11.53
CA ARG A 257 2.00 -5.01 -12.64
C ARG A 257 2.87 -6.02 -13.41
N VAL A 258 3.72 -6.76 -12.69
CA VAL A 258 4.67 -7.68 -13.32
C VAL A 258 3.96 -8.90 -13.91
N SER A 259 2.94 -9.43 -13.21
CA SER A 259 2.15 -10.56 -13.75
C SER A 259 1.37 -10.16 -15.00
N ALA A 260 0.69 -9.00 -14.99
CA ALA A 260 -0.15 -8.59 -16.10
C ALA A 260 0.64 -8.08 -17.31
N VAL A 261 1.75 -7.36 -17.08
CA VAL A 261 2.51 -6.71 -18.16
C VAL A 261 3.62 -7.61 -18.69
N THR A 262 4.32 -8.36 -17.80
CA THR A 262 5.52 -9.10 -18.21
C THR A 262 5.23 -10.59 -18.31
N PHE A 263 4.79 -11.23 -17.23
CA PHE A 263 4.69 -12.69 -17.17
C PHE A 263 3.50 -13.27 -17.94
N SER A 264 2.46 -12.49 -18.23
CA SER A 264 1.34 -12.94 -19.06
C SER A 264 1.71 -13.15 -20.54
N ALA A 265 2.86 -12.64 -20.99
CA ALA A 265 3.28 -12.69 -22.38
C ALA A 265 3.65 -14.11 -22.85
N ALA A 266 4.08 -15.00 -21.96
CA ALA A 266 4.48 -16.36 -22.32
C ALA A 266 3.81 -17.40 -21.40
N PRO A 267 3.30 -18.54 -21.95
CA PRO A 267 2.59 -19.55 -21.18
C PRO A 267 3.41 -20.11 -20.01
N PHE A 268 4.72 -20.29 -20.17
CA PHE A 268 5.59 -20.87 -19.15
C PHE A 268 5.82 -19.93 -17.95
N THR A 269 5.48 -18.65 -18.05
CA THR A 269 5.56 -17.67 -16.94
C THR A 269 4.19 -17.28 -16.41
N ALA A 270 3.13 -17.42 -17.19
CA ALA A 270 1.78 -17.04 -16.79
C ALA A 270 1.29 -17.78 -15.53
N ASP A 271 1.71 -19.05 -15.36
CA ASP A 271 1.29 -19.92 -14.24
C ASP A 271 2.18 -19.85 -13.00
N LEU A 272 3.18 -18.94 -12.95
CA LEU A 272 4.12 -18.87 -11.83
C LEU A 272 3.44 -18.63 -10.47
N LEU A 273 2.39 -17.84 -10.44
CA LEU A 273 1.67 -17.41 -9.22
C LEU A 273 0.35 -18.13 -9.01
N GLN A 274 -0.36 -18.43 -10.09
CA GLN A 274 -1.76 -18.85 -10.09
C GLN A 274 -2.07 -20.03 -9.14
N PRO A 275 -1.31 -21.14 -9.13
CA PRO A 275 -1.65 -22.30 -8.29
C PRO A 275 -1.54 -22.03 -6.80
N TRP A 276 -0.66 -21.11 -6.40
CA TRP A 276 -0.29 -20.87 -5.01
C TRP A 276 -1.02 -19.68 -4.38
N LEU A 277 -1.48 -18.73 -5.22
CA LEU A 277 -1.96 -17.45 -4.74
C LEU A 277 -3.22 -17.56 -3.88
N MET A 278 -4.23 -18.33 -4.31
CA MET A 278 -5.48 -18.50 -3.56
C MET A 278 -5.27 -19.24 -2.22
N PRO A 279 -4.56 -20.38 -2.16
CA PRO A 279 -4.27 -21.04 -0.88
C PRO A 279 -3.52 -20.15 0.11
N PHE A 280 -2.48 -19.46 -0.33
CA PHE A 280 -1.72 -18.57 0.54
C PHE A 280 -2.51 -17.32 0.93
N ALA A 281 -3.38 -16.81 0.08
CA ALA A 281 -4.29 -15.71 0.40
C ALA A 281 -5.26 -16.10 1.52
N ILE A 282 -5.91 -17.27 1.41
CA ILE A 282 -6.82 -17.80 2.44
C ILE A 282 -6.08 -18.00 3.77
N ALA A 283 -4.90 -18.62 3.73
CA ALA A 283 -4.07 -18.82 4.92
C ALA A 283 -3.62 -17.49 5.55
N THR A 284 -3.32 -16.47 4.74
CA THR A 284 -2.98 -15.12 5.21
C THR A 284 -4.16 -14.46 5.92
N ILE A 285 -5.37 -14.57 5.36
CA ILE A 285 -6.60 -14.09 6.02
C ILE A 285 -6.78 -14.76 7.38
N ALA A 286 -6.62 -16.09 7.45
CA ALA A 286 -6.78 -16.85 8.67
C ALA A 286 -5.76 -16.42 9.73
N VAL A 287 -4.47 -16.35 9.40
CA VAL A 287 -3.41 -15.93 10.31
C VAL A 287 -3.60 -14.50 10.80
N GLY A 288 -3.94 -13.56 9.91
CA GLY A 288 -4.24 -12.18 10.29
C GLY A 288 -5.45 -12.08 11.22
N THR A 289 -6.50 -12.89 10.97
CA THR A 289 -7.69 -12.94 11.81
C THR A 289 -7.36 -13.48 13.21
N LEU A 290 -6.63 -14.59 13.30
CA LEU A 290 -6.16 -15.14 14.58
C LEU A 290 -5.23 -14.17 15.32
N GLY A 291 -4.35 -13.49 14.60
CA GLY A 291 -3.50 -12.44 15.15
C GLY A 291 -4.29 -11.27 15.74
N ALA A 292 -5.37 -10.84 15.07
CA ALA A 292 -6.26 -9.80 15.58
C ALA A 292 -7.00 -10.24 16.85
N LEU A 293 -7.46 -11.51 16.91
CA LEU A 293 -8.09 -12.10 18.11
C LEU A 293 -7.15 -12.20 19.29
N ALA A 294 -5.88 -12.56 19.05
CA ALA A 294 -4.86 -12.71 20.09
C ALA A 294 -4.26 -11.38 20.56
N ALA A 295 -4.46 -10.29 19.81
CA ALA A 295 -3.88 -9.00 20.13
C ALA A 295 -4.45 -8.40 21.42
N ARG A 296 -3.57 -7.71 22.16
CA ARG A 296 -3.89 -7.03 23.44
C ARG A 296 -3.81 -5.52 23.37
N ARG A 297 -3.51 -4.99 22.19
CA ARG A 297 -3.37 -3.57 21.88
C ARG A 297 -4.08 -3.24 20.59
N LEU A 298 -4.74 -2.10 20.56
CA LEU A 298 -5.52 -1.67 19.38
C LEU A 298 -4.65 -1.49 18.14
N GLY A 299 -3.47 -0.88 18.26
CA GLY A 299 -2.54 -0.73 17.14
C GLY A 299 -2.09 -2.08 16.53
N VAL A 300 -1.93 -3.12 17.36
CA VAL A 300 -1.61 -4.49 16.88
C VAL A 300 -2.81 -5.13 16.17
N VAL A 301 -4.04 -4.89 16.65
CA VAL A 301 -5.26 -5.33 15.93
C VAL A 301 -5.30 -4.72 14.55
N VAL A 302 -5.08 -3.40 14.43
CA VAL A 302 -5.08 -2.70 13.14
C VAL A 302 -3.99 -3.26 12.21
N ALA A 303 -2.80 -3.52 12.73
CA ALA A 303 -1.72 -4.14 11.94
C ALA A 303 -2.09 -5.53 11.41
N ASN A 304 -2.79 -6.35 12.21
CA ASN A 304 -3.32 -7.64 11.74
C ASN A 304 -4.42 -7.49 10.69
N PHE A 305 -5.24 -6.44 10.75
CA PHE A 305 -6.19 -6.15 9.67
C PHE A 305 -5.51 -5.80 8.35
N ILE A 306 -4.30 -5.23 8.36
CA ILE A 306 -3.53 -5.05 7.14
C ILE A 306 -3.14 -6.42 6.55
N VAL A 307 -2.74 -7.39 7.37
CA VAL A 307 -2.48 -8.77 6.92
C VAL A 307 -3.76 -9.40 6.34
N VAL A 308 -4.90 -9.27 7.02
CA VAL A 308 -6.21 -9.73 6.50
C VAL A 308 -6.52 -9.07 5.16
N SER A 309 -6.32 -7.74 5.05
CA SER A 309 -6.58 -7.02 3.80
C SER A 309 -5.68 -7.49 2.65
N THR A 310 -4.41 -7.80 2.94
CA THR A 310 -3.48 -8.37 1.95
C THR A 310 -4.00 -9.71 1.43
N GLY A 311 -4.37 -10.63 2.31
CA GLY A 311 -4.95 -11.90 1.91
C GLY A 311 -6.25 -11.74 1.11
N THR A 312 -7.13 -10.83 1.52
CA THR A 312 -8.39 -10.54 0.81
C THR A 312 -8.15 -10.02 -0.60
N LEU A 313 -7.19 -9.10 -0.77
CA LEU A 313 -6.80 -8.56 -2.07
C LEU A 313 -6.21 -9.64 -2.98
N LEU A 314 -5.30 -10.45 -2.44
CA LEU A 314 -4.64 -11.52 -3.21
C LEU A 314 -5.59 -12.66 -3.56
N ALA A 315 -6.62 -12.93 -2.73
CA ALA A 315 -7.68 -13.88 -3.08
C ALA A 315 -8.48 -13.43 -4.32
N ALA A 316 -8.78 -12.12 -4.44
CA ALA A 316 -9.40 -11.59 -5.65
C ALA A 316 -8.45 -11.64 -6.86
N ILE A 317 -7.19 -11.24 -6.68
CA ILE A 317 -6.18 -11.26 -7.74
C ILE A 317 -5.91 -12.69 -8.24
N ALA A 318 -6.01 -13.69 -7.38
CA ALA A 318 -5.87 -15.10 -7.75
C ALA A 318 -6.89 -15.57 -8.78
N VAL A 319 -8.05 -14.94 -8.89
CA VAL A 319 -9.06 -15.26 -9.91
C VAL A 319 -8.68 -14.73 -11.30
N SER A 320 -7.85 -13.68 -11.35
CA SER A 320 -7.36 -13.05 -12.60
C SER A 320 -8.44 -12.58 -13.57
N SER A 321 -9.69 -12.39 -13.13
CA SER A 321 -10.73 -11.80 -13.96
C SER A 321 -10.76 -10.29 -13.82
N THR A 322 -11.26 -9.60 -14.83
CA THR A 322 -11.40 -8.13 -14.80
C THR A 322 -12.23 -7.66 -13.60
N ASP A 323 -13.33 -8.36 -13.29
CA ASP A 323 -14.20 -8.03 -12.17
C ASP A 323 -13.50 -8.25 -10.82
N ALA A 324 -12.69 -9.31 -10.70
CA ALA A 324 -11.94 -9.61 -9.48
C ALA A 324 -10.82 -8.58 -9.23
N VAL A 325 -10.08 -8.20 -10.27
CA VAL A 325 -9.06 -7.15 -10.17
C VAL A 325 -9.71 -5.79 -9.86
N ALA A 326 -10.83 -5.46 -10.49
CA ALA A 326 -11.59 -4.24 -10.18
C ALA A 326 -12.06 -4.19 -8.73
N ALA A 327 -12.61 -5.30 -8.21
CA ALA A 327 -13.01 -5.45 -6.82
C ALA A 327 -11.81 -5.29 -5.86
N ALA A 328 -10.67 -5.89 -6.20
CA ALA A 328 -9.43 -5.74 -5.45
C ALA A 328 -8.97 -4.28 -5.41
N LEU A 329 -8.97 -3.56 -6.53
CA LEU A 329 -8.55 -2.15 -6.58
C LEU A 329 -9.47 -1.25 -5.76
N TYR A 330 -10.79 -1.44 -5.81
CA TYR A 330 -11.72 -0.72 -4.95
C TYR A 330 -11.45 -0.98 -3.46
N TYR A 331 -11.31 -2.25 -3.07
CA TYR A 331 -11.03 -2.64 -1.69
C TYR A 331 -9.64 -2.19 -1.23
N LEU A 332 -8.65 -2.09 -2.13
CA LEU A 332 -7.31 -1.58 -1.84
C LEU A 332 -7.36 -0.14 -1.34
N VAL A 333 -8.10 0.73 -2.04
CA VAL A 333 -8.28 2.14 -1.62
C VAL A 333 -8.93 2.20 -0.25
N HIS A 334 -10.06 1.49 -0.06
CA HIS A 334 -10.75 1.40 1.21
C HIS A 334 -9.84 0.96 2.36
N SER A 335 -9.21 -0.21 2.22
CA SER A 335 -8.45 -0.83 3.31
C SER A 335 -7.22 0.00 3.71
N THR A 336 -6.61 0.73 2.77
CA THR A 336 -5.47 1.60 3.02
C THR A 336 -5.87 2.81 3.89
N LEU A 337 -6.90 3.55 3.47
CA LEU A 337 -7.32 4.77 4.17
C LEU A 337 -7.93 4.48 5.55
N VAL A 338 -8.73 3.42 5.65
CA VAL A 338 -9.36 3.03 6.93
C VAL A 338 -8.32 2.54 7.93
N SER A 339 -7.37 1.71 7.53
CA SER A 339 -6.29 1.25 8.42
C SER A 339 -5.42 2.42 8.90
N ALA A 340 -5.09 3.35 8.02
CA ALA A 340 -4.35 4.55 8.38
C ALA A 340 -5.10 5.41 9.41
N GLY A 341 -6.38 5.67 9.18
CA GLY A 341 -7.23 6.41 10.13
C GLY A 341 -7.31 5.72 11.49
N PHE A 342 -7.35 4.39 11.49
CA PHE A 342 -7.43 3.64 12.73
C PHE A 342 -6.12 3.65 13.53
N PHE A 343 -4.95 3.66 12.87
CA PHE A 343 -3.67 3.87 13.57
C PHE A 343 -3.62 5.23 14.26
N LEU A 344 -4.03 6.29 13.57
CA LEU A 344 -4.08 7.64 14.16
C LEU A 344 -5.05 7.71 15.34
N LEU A 345 -6.20 7.07 15.23
CA LEU A 345 -7.20 7.02 16.30
C LEU A 345 -6.70 6.20 17.51
N ALA A 346 -6.03 5.07 17.28
CA ALA A 346 -5.46 4.24 18.33
C ALA A 346 -4.45 5.01 19.18
N ASP A 347 -3.62 5.83 18.55
CA ASP A 347 -2.65 6.69 19.23
C ASP A 347 -3.34 7.80 20.06
N ARG A 348 -4.41 8.41 19.54
CA ARG A 348 -5.19 9.40 20.31
C ARG A 348 -5.85 8.77 21.54
N ILE A 349 -6.37 7.55 21.42
CA ILE A 349 -6.90 6.78 22.55
C ILE A 349 -5.77 6.48 23.54
N ALA A 350 -4.61 6.05 23.05
CA ALA A 350 -3.43 5.79 23.89
C ALA A 350 -2.99 7.04 24.66
N ALA A 351 -2.89 8.18 24.00
CA ALA A 351 -2.52 9.46 24.62
C ALA A 351 -3.53 9.91 25.69
N ALA A 352 -4.83 9.75 25.41
CA ALA A 352 -5.89 10.10 26.36
C ALA A 352 -5.90 9.19 27.61
N ARG A 353 -5.45 7.93 27.48
CA ARG A 353 -5.44 6.93 28.55
C ARG A 353 -4.10 6.87 29.31
N GLY A 354 -3.11 7.62 28.91
CA GLY A 354 -1.80 7.71 29.57
C GLY A 354 -1.12 6.34 29.75
N ALA A 355 -0.81 5.92 30.99
CA ALA A 355 -0.13 4.67 31.27
C ALA A 355 -0.88 3.41 30.77
N SER A 356 -2.21 3.45 30.64
CA SER A 356 -3.00 2.34 30.09
C SER A 356 -2.88 2.24 28.57
N SER A 357 -2.41 3.29 27.89
CA SER A 357 -2.19 3.32 26.44
C SER A 357 -3.37 2.75 25.65
N ASP A 358 -3.13 2.07 24.55
CA ASP A 358 -4.12 1.36 23.71
C ASP A 358 -4.37 -0.10 24.15
N HIS A 359 -3.95 -0.47 25.37
CA HIS A 359 -4.15 -1.81 25.93
C HIS A 359 -5.62 -2.07 26.27
N PHE A 360 -6.08 -3.31 26.10
CA PHE A 360 -7.41 -3.81 26.43
C PHE A 360 -7.56 -4.05 27.94
N ALA A 361 -7.32 -3.02 28.71
CA ALA A 361 -7.43 -3.02 30.16
C ALA A 361 -8.21 -1.78 30.60
N SER A 362 -8.88 -1.86 31.76
CA SER A 362 -9.56 -0.70 32.33
C SER A 362 -8.58 0.46 32.55
N GLY A 363 -8.99 1.66 32.26
CA GLY A 363 -8.15 2.86 32.36
C GLY A 363 -8.98 4.11 32.70
N PRO A 364 -8.33 5.28 32.74
CA PRO A 364 -9.04 6.53 32.98
C PRO A 364 -10.09 6.80 31.86
N PRO A 365 -11.19 7.53 32.20
CA PRO A 365 -12.20 7.88 31.24
C PRO A 365 -11.59 8.77 30.14
N LEU A 366 -12.06 8.55 28.90
CA LEU A 366 -11.63 9.32 27.75
C LEU A 366 -12.21 10.74 27.81
N THR A 367 -11.38 11.73 27.76
CA THR A 367 -11.80 13.10 27.45
C THR A 367 -12.23 13.15 25.99
N ASN A 368 -13.36 13.78 25.69
CA ASN A 368 -13.99 13.76 24.35
C ASN A 368 -14.45 12.35 23.89
N ALA A 369 -14.93 11.52 24.84
CA ALA A 369 -15.37 10.14 24.57
C ALA A 369 -16.36 10.04 23.39
N MET A 370 -17.27 11.00 23.22
CA MET A 370 -18.23 11.02 22.13
C MET A 370 -17.55 11.12 20.76
N ALA A 371 -16.63 12.06 20.58
CA ALA A 371 -15.95 12.27 19.29
C ALA A 371 -15.01 11.11 18.96
N LEU A 372 -14.22 10.63 19.95
CA LEU A 372 -13.35 9.47 19.79
C LEU A 372 -14.15 8.19 19.53
N GLY A 373 -15.31 8.03 20.24
CA GLY A 373 -16.22 6.90 20.06
C GLY A 373 -16.88 6.89 18.69
N ALA A 374 -17.31 8.03 18.18
CA ALA A 374 -17.86 8.15 16.83
C ALA A 374 -16.83 7.77 15.77
N GLY A 375 -15.60 8.30 15.88
CA GLY A 375 -14.49 7.93 15.00
C GLY A 375 -14.15 6.44 15.10
N TYR A 376 -14.11 5.89 16.32
CA TYR A 376 -13.87 4.46 16.56
C TYR A 376 -14.94 3.60 15.89
N LEU A 377 -16.21 3.91 16.12
CA LEU A 377 -17.33 3.15 15.56
C LEU A 377 -17.33 3.18 14.03
N THR A 378 -17.10 4.36 13.43
CA THR A 378 -17.02 4.51 11.97
C THR A 378 -15.90 3.64 11.39
N LEU A 379 -14.69 3.73 11.95
CA LEU A 379 -13.55 2.96 11.48
C LEU A 379 -13.69 1.46 11.77
N ALA A 380 -14.29 1.08 12.91
CA ALA A 380 -14.54 -0.32 13.27
C ALA A 380 -15.56 -0.98 12.31
N ILE A 381 -16.68 -0.32 12.02
CA ILE A 381 -17.67 -0.79 11.04
C ILE A 381 -17.02 -0.91 9.66
N ALA A 382 -16.25 0.11 9.26
CA ALA A 382 -15.56 0.14 7.96
C ALA A 382 -14.58 -1.02 7.80
N ILE A 383 -13.70 -1.24 8.77
CA ILE A 383 -12.62 -2.25 8.67
C ILE A 383 -13.17 -3.67 8.75
N CYS A 384 -14.23 -3.90 9.53
CA CYS A 384 -14.95 -5.17 9.55
C CYS A 384 -15.72 -5.44 8.25
N GLY A 385 -16.01 -4.39 7.48
CA GLY A 385 -16.78 -4.52 6.25
C GLY A 385 -18.28 -4.72 6.50
N ALA A 386 -18.83 -4.00 7.47
CA ALA A 386 -20.27 -3.99 7.72
C ALA A 386 -20.98 -2.84 6.97
N PRO A 387 -22.25 -3.03 6.54
CA PRO A 387 -23.04 -1.97 5.93
C PRO A 387 -23.19 -0.76 6.87
N PRO A 388 -23.32 0.47 6.35
CA PRO A 388 -23.38 0.89 4.94
C PRO A 388 -22.04 1.36 4.37
N LEU A 389 -20.91 1.01 4.99
CA LEU A 389 -19.60 1.55 4.67
C LEU A 389 -18.88 0.81 3.52
N SER A 390 -17.88 1.46 2.92
CA SER A 390 -17.19 1.00 1.72
C SER A 390 -16.48 -0.35 1.87
N GLY A 391 -16.15 -0.76 3.11
CA GLY A 391 -15.62 -2.09 3.38
C GLY A 391 -16.58 -3.22 3.03
N PHE A 392 -17.88 -3.03 3.27
CA PHE A 392 -18.92 -3.96 2.86
C PHE A 392 -18.99 -4.06 1.34
N ILE A 393 -19.02 -2.91 0.64
CA ILE A 393 -19.09 -2.87 -0.82
C ILE A 393 -17.91 -3.59 -1.43
N GLY A 394 -16.68 -3.28 -1.00
CA GLY A 394 -15.46 -3.91 -1.52
C GLY A 394 -15.41 -5.41 -1.27
N LYS A 395 -15.77 -5.87 -0.05
CA LYS A 395 -15.82 -7.31 0.26
C LYS A 395 -16.93 -8.02 -0.53
N ALA A 396 -18.10 -7.41 -0.69
CA ALA A 396 -19.18 -7.96 -1.49
C ALA A 396 -18.78 -8.15 -2.96
N MET A 397 -18.13 -7.14 -3.55
CA MET A 397 -17.58 -7.24 -4.91
C MET A 397 -16.56 -8.39 -5.03
N ILE A 398 -15.64 -8.53 -4.06
CA ILE A 398 -14.66 -9.62 -4.04
C ILE A 398 -15.35 -10.97 -3.90
N LEU A 399 -16.27 -11.13 -2.96
CA LEU A 399 -17.01 -12.38 -2.76
C LEU A 399 -17.76 -12.80 -4.04
N GLN A 400 -18.40 -11.83 -4.71
CA GLN A 400 -19.06 -12.08 -5.99
C GLN A 400 -18.09 -12.53 -7.07
N SER A 401 -16.93 -11.90 -7.16
CA SER A 401 -15.94 -12.21 -8.21
C SER A 401 -15.24 -13.55 -8.04
N VAL A 402 -15.14 -14.08 -6.81
CA VAL A 402 -14.47 -15.36 -6.53
C VAL A 402 -15.40 -16.59 -6.61
N GLN A 403 -16.71 -16.42 -6.91
CA GLN A 403 -17.70 -17.51 -6.90
C GLN A 403 -17.34 -18.70 -7.79
N GLY A 404 -16.70 -18.47 -8.93
CA GLY A 404 -16.30 -19.53 -9.89
C GLY A 404 -14.95 -20.19 -9.61
N ALA A 405 -14.23 -19.78 -8.56
CA ALA A 405 -12.90 -20.32 -8.25
C ALA A 405 -12.99 -21.70 -7.57
N ALA A 406 -12.01 -22.57 -7.79
CA ALA A 406 -11.97 -23.92 -7.19
C ALA A 406 -12.06 -23.90 -5.64
N LEU A 407 -11.47 -22.89 -4.98
CA LEU A 407 -11.50 -22.69 -3.51
C LEU A 407 -12.51 -21.62 -3.07
N ALA A 408 -13.51 -21.28 -3.89
CA ALA A 408 -14.51 -20.26 -3.56
C ALA A 408 -15.16 -20.44 -2.18
N PRO A 409 -15.64 -21.64 -1.75
CA PRO A 409 -16.23 -21.80 -0.43
C PRO A 409 -15.26 -21.46 0.72
N ALA A 410 -13.99 -21.87 0.58
CA ALA A 410 -12.96 -21.56 1.58
C ALA A 410 -12.59 -20.08 1.61
N ALA A 411 -12.51 -19.41 0.44
CA ALA A 411 -12.28 -17.98 0.34
C ALA A 411 -13.46 -17.19 0.96
N TRP A 412 -14.71 -17.59 0.68
CA TRP A 412 -15.90 -17.01 1.30
C TRP A 412 -15.87 -17.15 2.82
N ALA A 413 -15.63 -18.37 3.33
CA ALA A 413 -15.55 -18.62 4.75
C ALA A 413 -14.46 -17.75 5.40
N ALA A 414 -13.26 -17.69 4.83
CA ALA A 414 -12.15 -16.89 5.35
C ALA A 414 -12.49 -15.41 5.40
N ILE A 415 -13.04 -14.83 4.32
CA ILE A 415 -13.39 -13.41 4.24
C ILE A 415 -14.53 -13.07 5.21
N LEU A 416 -15.57 -13.89 5.31
CA LEU A 416 -16.69 -13.64 6.22
C LEU A 416 -16.28 -13.81 7.69
N LEU A 417 -15.53 -14.85 8.03
CA LEU A 417 -15.01 -15.03 9.38
C LEU A 417 -14.04 -13.92 9.77
N SER A 418 -13.21 -13.43 8.85
CA SER A 418 -12.33 -12.29 9.08
C SER A 418 -13.07 -10.95 9.28
N SER A 419 -14.34 -10.88 8.94
CA SER A 419 -15.21 -9.76 9.23
C SER A 419 -15.89 -9.91 10.59
N LEU A 420 -16.44 -11.09 10.86
CA LEU A 420 -17.23 -11.36 12.06
C LEU A 420 -16.37 -11.46 13.33
N LEU A 421 -15.30 -12.28 13.31
CA LEU A 421 -14.53 -12.54 14.51
C LEU A 421 -13.81 -11.29 15.06
N PRO A 422 -13.12 -10.50 14.25
CA PRO A 422 -12.53 -9.26 14.75
C PRO A 422 -13.57 -8.19 15.15
N ALA A 423 -14.79 -8.22 14.62
CA ALA A 423 -15.86 -7.33 15.08
C ALA A 423 -16.15 -7.55 16.57
N LEU A 424 -16.09 -8.79 17.05
CA LEU A 424 -16.23 -9.11 18.49
C LEU A 424 -15.09 -8.49 19.32
N VAL A 425 -13.86 -8.53 18.80
CA VAL A 425 -12.71 -7.88 19.49
C VAL A 425 -12.90 -6.38 19.56
N LEU A 426 -13.32 -5.75 18.47
CA LEU A 426 -13.54 -4.31 18.44
C LEU A 426 -14.73 -3.90 19.31
N ALA A 427 -15.81 -4.67 19.33
CA ALA A 427 -16.94 -4.41 20.22
C ALA A 427 -16.55 -4.51 21.69
N ARG A 428 -15.80 -5.57 22.08
CA ARG A 428 -15.26 -5.71 23.45
C ARG A 428 -14.31 -4.57 23.80
N THR A 429 -13.45 -4.18 22.87
CA THR A 429 -12.51 -3.07 23.08
C THR A 429 -13.25 -1.74 23.25
N ALA A 430 -14.33 -1.51 22.48
CA ALA A 430 -15.19 -0.35 22.65
C ALA A 430 -15.80 -0.31 24.05
N SER A 431 -16.30 -1.44 24.58
CA SER A 431 -16.84 -1.53 25.94
C SER A 431 -15.80 -1.10 26.97
N VAL A 432 -14.57 -1.64 26.87
CA VAL A 432 -13.48 -1.31 27.81
C VAL A 432 -13.09 0.16 27.73
N PHE A 433 -13.06 0.75 26.53
CA PHE A 433 -12.59 2.14 26.36
C PHE A 433 -13.65 3.19 26.69
N PHE A 434 -14.92 2.93 26.37
CA PHE A 434 -15.97 3.94 26.39
C PHE A 434 -17.04 3.70 27.45
N TRP A 435 -17.30 2.45 27.92
CA TRP A 435 -18.38 2.11 28.83
C TRP A 435 -17.97 1.55 30.20
N GLU A 436 -16.71 1.20 30.40
CA GLU A 436 -16.18 0.74 31.69
C GLU A 436 -15.22 1.77 32.32
N PRO A 437 -15.62 3.03 32.55
CA PRO A 437 -14.72 4.02 33.10
C PRO A 437 -14.51 3.79 34.59
N ARG A 438 -13.26 3.85 35.06
CA ARG A 438 -12.89 3.99 36.47
C ARG A 438 -13.00 5.46 36.89
N PRO A 439 -13.17 5.76 38.22
CA PRO A 439 -13.37 7.13 38.70
C PRO A 439 -12.27 8.08 38.18
N PRO A 440 -12.64 9.36 37.97
CA PRO A 440 -11.81 10.31 37.22
C PRO A 440 -10.51 10.65 37.97
N ARG A 441 -9.39 10.28 37.39
CA ARG A 441 -8.16 11.06 37.52
C ARG A 441 -8.19 12.07 36.37
N ALA A 442 -7.80 13.32 36.66
CA ALA A 442 -7.81 14.42 35.69
C ALA A 442 -7.26 13.94 34.33
N GLY A 443 -8.15 13.70 33.36
CA GLY A 443 -7.78 13.36 32.02
C GLY A 443 -7.24 14.59 31.30
N MET A 444 -6.19 14.45 30.52
CA MET A 444 -5.63 15.51 29.71
C MET A 444 -6.63 15.91 28.64
N LEU A 445 -7.06 17.17 28.59
CA LEU A 445 -7.93 17.70 27.55
C LEU A 445 -7.24 17.54 26.19
N LEU A 446 -7.81 16.72 25.33
CA LEU A 446 -7.36 16.59 23.95
C LEU A 446 -7.72 17.87 23.18
N GLN A 447 -6.70 18.64 22.83
CA GLN A 447 -6.91 19.84 22.04
C GLN A 447 -7.42 19.48 20.63
N LEU A 448 -8.45 20.18 20.18
CA LEU A 448 -8.86 20.18 18.78
C LEU A 448 -7.74 20.86 17.97
N GLY A 449 -7.12 20.11 17.06
CA GLY A 449 -5.99 20.59 16.25
C GLY A 449 -5.75 19.69 15.04
N TRP A 450 -4.61 19.87 14.41
CA TRP A 450 -4.19 19.11 13.25
C TRP A 450 -4.37 17.58 13.36
N PRO A 451 -4.07 16.92 14.53
CA PRO A 451 -4.29 15.50 14.68
C PRO A 451 -5.77 15.09 14.60
N THR A 452 -6.68 15.89 15.13
CA THR A 452 -8.12 15.61 15.04
C THR A 452 -8.62 15.74 13.61
N ALA A 453 -8.17 16.79 12.90
CA ALA A 453 -8.51 16.95 11.48
C ALA A 453 -8.04 15.77 10.62
N ALA A 454 -6.84 15.25 10.89
CA ALA A 454 -6.30 14.09 10.20
C ALA A 454 -7.17 12.83 10.39
N ILE A 455 -7.61 12.57 11.63
CA ILE A 455 -8.48 11.42 11.93
C ILE A 455 -9.84 11.60 11.23
N VAL A 456 -10.43 12.80 11.28
CA VAL A 456 -11.72 13.08 10.65
C VAL A 456 -11.63 12.88 9.14
N LEU A 457 -10.57 13.36 8.48
CA LEU A 457 -10.36 13.17 7.05
C LEU A 457 -10.31 11.68 6.67
N LEU A 458 -9.55 10.87 7.41
CA LEU A 458 -9.43 9.44 7.12
C LEU A 458 -10.68 8.64 7.54
N ALA A 459 -11.36 9.02 8.63
CA ALA A 459 -12.61 8.38 9.02
C ALA A 459 -13.73 8.68 8.02
N ALA A 460 -13.76 9.90 7.45
CA ALA A 460 -14.70 10.30 6.42
C ALA A 460 -14.45 9.58 5.07
N ALA A 461 -13.25 9.04 4.85
CA ALA A 461 -12.92 8.36 3.60
C ALA A 461 -13.86 7.18 3.29
N SER A 462 -14.22 6.38 4.30
CA SER A 462 -15.11 5.22 4.09
C SER A 462 -16.54 5.61 3.74
N PRO A 463 -17.23 6.52 4.45
CA PRO A 463 -18.51 7.06 4.00
C PRO A 463 -18.46 7.70 2.62
N LEU A 464 -17.43 8.50 2.33
CA LEU A 464 -17.27 9.12 1.01
C LEU A 464 -17.11 8.08 -0.10
N LEU A 465 -16.26 7.07 0.11
CA LEU A 465 -16.12 5.95 -0.83
C LEU A 465 -17.43 5.15 -1.00
N SER A 466 -18.31 5.11 0.00
CA SER A 466 -19.62 4.49 -0.13
C SER A 466 -20.56 5.33 -1.00
N VAL A 467 -20.58 6.65 -0.79
CA VAL A 467 -21.40 7.57 -1.59
C VAL A 467 -20.94 7.59 -3.04
N PHE A 468 -19.63 7.60 -3.27
CA PHE A 468 -19.01 7.61 -4.60
C PHE A 468 -18.58 6.20 -5.06
N ALA A 469 -19.25 5.15 -4.59
CA ALA A 469 -18.88 3.78 -4.92
C ALA A 469 -18.94 3.49 -6.43
N ALA A 470 -19.96 3.97 -7.13
CA ALA A 470 -20.13 3.73 -8.55
C ALA A 470 -19.00 4.32 -9.41
N PRO A 471 -18.63 5.62 -9.32
CA PRO A 471 -17.52 6.16 -10.11
C PRO A 471 -16.16 5.55 -9.73
N VAL A 472 -15.92 5.24 -8.45
CA VAL A 472 -14.66 4.60 -8.03
C VAL A 472 -14.58 3.16 -8.57
N ALA A 473 -15.66 2.38 -8.50
CA ALA A 473 -15.72 1.04 -9.06
C ALA A 473 -15.58 1.05 -10.59
N ALA A 474 -16.19 2.03 -11.28
CA ALA A 474 -16.05 2.19 -12.72
C ALA A 474 -14.58 2.49 -13.11
N TYR A 475 -13.91 3.37 -12.37
CA TYR A 475 -12.47 3.64 -12.58
C TYR A 475 -11.62 2.39 -12.33
N ALA A 476 -11.88 1.66 -11.24
CA ALA A 476 -11.18 0.42 -10.90
C ALA A 476 -11.38 -0.65 -11.98
N ARG A 477 -12.61 -0.76 -12.55
CA ARG A 477 -12.90 -1.65 -13.66
C ARG A 477 -12.13 -1.28 -14.93
N ALA A 478 -12.13 0.00 -15.29
CA ALA A 478 -11.38 0.49 -16.45
C ALA A 478 -9.85 0.30 -16.29
N ALA A 479 -9.32 0.40 -15.05
CA ALA A 479 -7.93 0.06 -14.76
C ALA A 479 -7.66 -1.44 -14.90
N ALA A 480 -8.58 -2.30 -14.45
CA ALA A 480 -8.48 -3.74 -14.60
C ALA A 480 -8.54 -4.17 -16.09
N GLU A 481 -9.44 -3.57 -16.87
CA GLU A 481 -9.53 -3.79 -18.33
C GLU A 481 -8.23 -3.39 -19.04
N GLN A 482 -7.63 -2.27 -18.68
CA GLN A 482 -6.35 -1.82 -19.23
C GLN A 482 -5.21 -2.80 -18.89
N LEU A 483 -5.18 -3.35 -17.67
CA LEU A 483 -4.20 -4.36 -17.27
C LEU A 483 -4.33 -5.67 -18.03
N HIS A 484 -5.57 -6.09 -18.35
CA HIS A 484 -5.82 -7.31 -19.15
C HIS A 484 -5.59 -7.12 -20.66
N SER A 485 -5.26 -5.88 -21.08
CA SER A 485 -4.95 -5.55 -22.48
C SER A 485 -3.53 -4.97 -22.59
N PRO A 486 -2.47 -5.74 -22.28
CA PRO A 486 -1.10 -5.23 -22.16
C PRO A 486 -0.51 -4.74 -23.48
N ARG A 487 -1.12 -5.06 -24.65
CA ARG A 487 -0.66 -4.56 -25.94
C ARG A 487 -0.64 -3.04 -26.03
N SER A 488 -1.61 -2.35 -25.45
CA SER A 488 -1.64 -0.89 -25.39
C SER A 488 -0.46 -0.33 -24.58
N TYR A 489 -0.05 -1.05 -23.52
CA TYR A 489 1.13 -0.72 -22.73
C TYR A 489 2.41 -0.90 -23.55
N TYR A 490 2.56 -2.02 -24.27
CA TYR A 490 3.73 -2.27 -25.11
C TYR A 490 3.88 -1.24 -26.21
N GLY A 491 2.80 -0.93 -26.94
CA GLY A 491 2.80 0.07 -27.99
C GLY A 491 3.15 1.48 -27.48
N ALA A 492 2.67 1.85 -26.29
CA ALA A 492 3.00 3.14 -25.68
C ALA A 492 4.48 3.21 -25.26
N VAL A 493 5.02 2.14 -24.63
CA VAL A 493 6.39 2.14 -24.09
C VAL A 493 7.44 1.99 -25.18
N LEU A 494 7.26 1.06 -26.12
CA LEU A 494 8.26 0.75 -27.16
C LEU A 494 8.08 1.59 -28.44
N GLY A 495 6.92 2.24 -28.61
CA GLY A 495 6.56 3.04 -29.79
C GLY A 495 5.93 2.23 -30.90
N ALA A 496 5.07 2.88 -31.71
CA ALA A 496 4.37 2.25 -32.83
C ALA A 496 5.33 1.71 -33.93
N ASP A 497 6.53 2.25 -34.05
CA ASP A 497 7.56 1.78 -34.98
C ASP A 497 8.03 0.33 -34.67
N ALA A 498 7.93 -0.09 -33.43
CA ALA A 498 8.22 -1.46 -33.03
C ALA A 498 7.19 -2.47 -33.59
N GLU A 499 5.93 -2.08 -33.73
CA GLU A 499 4.88 -2.89 -34.35
C GLU A 499 5.11 -3.07 -35.87
N ILE A 500 5.51 -2.02 -36.55
CA ILE A 500 5.80 -2.04 -38.01
C ILE A 500 7.05 -2.89 -38.30
N GLN A 501 8.04 -2.88 -37.42
CA GLN A 501 9.21 -3.76 -37.53
C GLN A 501 8.89 -5.24 -37.20
N ARG A 502 7.84 -5.51 -36.42
CA ARG A 502 7.34 -6.87 -36.10
C ARG A 502 6.73 -7.54 -37.32
N GLU A 503 5.95 -6.79 -38.12
CA GLU A 503 5.30 -7.33 -39.34
C GLU A 503 6.30 -7.52 -40.48
N ARG A 504 7.50 -6.91 -40.44
CA ARG A 504 8.53 -6.96 -41.49
C ARG A 504 9.71 -7.90 -41.23
N ARG A 505 9.75 -8.56 -40.08
CA ARG A 505 10.76 -9.58 -39.78
C ARG A 505 10.21 -10.98 -40.07
N PRO A 506 10.87 -11.75 -41.00
CA PRO A 506 10.43 -13.08 -41.37
C PRO A 506 10.45 -14.11 -40.24
#